data_484b0dcf70d5b228d1d32536da65c804
#
_entry.id   484b0dcf70d5b228d1d32536da65c804
#
_cell.length_a   1.000
_cell.length_b   1.000
_cell.length_c   1.000
_cell.angle_alpha   90.00
_cell.angle_beta   90.00
_cell.angle_gamma   90.00
#
_symmetry.space_group_name_H-M   'P 1'
#
loop_
_entity.id
_entity.type
_entity.pdbx_description
1 polymer ?
#
loop_
_entity_poly.entity_id
_entity_poly.type
_entity_poly.pdbx_seq_one_letter_code
_entity_poly.pdbx_strand_id
1 'polypeptide(L)'
;MCGYDVVMDGTPISVNNRSTTCIAKAGVHGINLNGMSKEWEFDAQFKRNAKTCVPGFGMTPGITNMMVKYAADKLETVEEIYISHGAFRPIAFSPAIAETTIVEYDPNLDSRLVYEDGKFVQVPPFASPKIIDLPEPYGAHLQYIIPHPETETLAKSMADKGVRRIEVRGTWPPPNMQLLRVLYDWGFLRNDLVKVSGTQIGIMDVIAQYLIQSEEGKKTELYGYALHVEVIGKQGREKVQHILTHTHPLADGSVEGWENLRAYTRCVGIPLSIGAQLIAKGRAKTIGTVFPEFAFDPQEIFKELEKRKIFVHHSVSSL
;
A
#
# COMPACT_ATOMS: atom_id res chain seq x y z
N MET A 1 -1.25 -27.02 5.25
CA MET A 1 -0.39 -26.34 4.24
C MET A 1 0.72 -27.23 3.70
N CYS A 2 0.89 -28.45 4.20
CA CYS A 2 1.87 -29.40 3.65
C CYS A 2 1.50 -29.75 2.19
N GLY A 3 2.48 -29.75 1.30
CA GLY A 3 2.29 -30.05 -0.14
C GLY A 3 2.10 -28.82 -1.05
N TYR A 4 2.23 -27.60 -0.48
CA TYR A 4 2.25 -26.36 -1.26
C TYR A 4 3.63 -25.71 -1.16
N ASP A 5 4.07 -25.04 -2.21
CA ASP A 5 5.34 -24.33 -2.24
C ASP A 5 5.20 -22.92 -1.66
N VAL A 6 4.12 -22.22 -1.99
CA VAL A 6 3.86 -20.83 -1.63
C VAL A 6 2.41 -20.65 -1.15
N VAL A 7 2.22 -19.87 -0.13
CA VAL A 7 0.92 -19.42 0.35
C VAL A 7 0.78 -17.93 0.08
N MET A 8 -0.27 -17.55 -0.67
CA MET A 8 -0.71 -16.16 -0.83
C MET A 8 -1.70 -15.85 0.29
N ASP A 9 -1.38 -14.86 1.11
CA ASP A 9 -2.22 -14.45 2.23
C ASP A 9 -2.89 -13.11 1.95
N GLY A 10 -4.19 -13.14 1.74
CA GLY A 10 -5.05 -11.96 1.60
C GLY A 10 -5.94 -11.71 2.81
N THR A 11 -5.60 -12.25 3.98
CA THR A 11 -6.39 -12.06 5.19
C THR A 11 -6.31 -10.62 5.71
N PRO A 12 -7.36 -10.13 6.43
CA PRO A 12 -7.33 -8.83 7.09
C PRO A 12 -6.18 -8.70 8.09
N ILE A 13 -5.77 -7.46 8.38
CA ILE A 13 -4.69 -7.13 9.34
C ILE A 13 -4.89 -7.85 10.67
N SER A 14 -6.10 -7.89 11.18
CA SER A 14 -6.46 -8.55 12.46
C SER A 14 -6.16 -10.06 12.51
N VAL A 15 -6.06 -10.73 11.37
CA VAL A 15 -5.82 -12.18 11.26
C VAL A 15 -4.42 -12.50 10.74
N ASN A 16 -3.77 -11.56 10.08
CA ASN A 16 -2.51 -11.75 9.34
C ASN A 16 -1.39 -12.38 10.19
N ASN A 17 -1.21 -11.99 11.44
CA ASN A 17 -0.21 -12.60 12.33
C ASN A 17 -0.44 -14.10 12.55
N ARG A 18 -1.70 -14.54 12.65
CA ARG A 18 -2.03 -15.97 12.78
C ARG A 18 -1.73 -16.72 11.48
N SER A 19 -2.07 -16.11 10.35
CA SER A 19 -1.78 -16.65 9.03
C SER A 19 -0.27 -16.81 8.83
N THR A 20 0.51 -15.76 9.05
CA THR A 20 1.98 -15.79 8.94
C THR A 20 2.59 -16.82 9.88
N THR A 21 2.08 -16.96 11.12
CA THR A 21 2.51 -18.01 12.06
C THR A 21 2.30 -19.41 11.47
N CYS A 22 1.13 -19.65 10.87
CA CYS A 22 0.83 -20.94 10.25
C CYS A 22 1.73 -21.23 9.04
N ILE A 23 2.00 -20.24 8.21
CA ILE A 23 2.88 -20.34 7.05
C ILE A 23 4.32 -20.67 7.48
N ALA A 24 4.84 -19.93 8.46
CA ALA A 24 6.17 -20.15 9.01
C ALA A 24 6.33 -21.54 9.65
N LYS A 25 5.33 -21.99 10.44
CA LYS A 25 5.32 -23.34 11.05
C LYS A 25 5.21 -24.44 10.00
N ALA A 26 4.48 -24.24 8.92
CA ALA A 26 4.35 -25.21 7.84
C ALA A 26 5.63 -25.34 7.00
N GLY A 27 6.60 -24.43 7.15
CA GLY A 27 7.85 -24.45 6.39
C GLY A 27 7.66 -24.22 4.89
N VAL A 28 6.70 -23.38 4.50
CA VAL A 28 6.41 -22.99 3.13
C VAL A 28 6.72 -21.52 2.90
N HIS A 29 6.87 -21.11 1.65
CA HIS A 29 7.02 -19.69 1.34
C HIS A 29 5.73 -18.93 1.59
N GLY A 30 5.83 -17.63 1.95
CA GLY A 30 4.71 -16.73 2.17
C GLY A 30 4.82 -15.45 1.38
N ILE A 31 3.67 -14.91 1.01
CA ILE A 31 3.54 -13.56 0.47
C ILE A 31 2.19 -13.00 0.89
N ASN A 32 2.14 -11.75 1.33
CA ASN A 32 0.89 -11.12 1.78
C ASN A 32 0.75 -9.68 1.31
N LEU A 33 -0.42 -9.09 1.57
CA LEU A 33 -0.77 -7.72 1.19
C LEU A 33 -0.48 -6.68 2.28
N ASN A 34 -0.07 -7.11 3.47
CA ASN A 34 -0.14 -6.27 4.65
C ASN A 34 1.15 -5.45 4.86
N GLY A 35 2.22 -6.02 5.36
CA GLY A 35 3.46 -5.28 5.64
C GLY A 35 3.44 -4.38 6.89
N MET A 36 2.31 -4.27 7.59
CA MET A 36 2.15 -3.47 8.81
C MET A 36 2.11 -4.30 10.09
N SER A 37 2.29 -5.62 9.96
CA SER A 37 2.21 -6.55 11.08
C SER A 37 3.60 -6.97 11.56
N LYS A 38 3.60 -7.98 12.43
CA LYS A 38 4.80 -8.49 13.07
C LYS A 38 5.48 -9.60 12.26
N GLU A 39 5.39 -9.59 10.93
CA GLU A 39 5.97 -10.63 10.06
C GLU A 39 7.47 -10.79 10.28
N TRP A 40 8.14 -9.72 10.70
CA TRP A 40 9.58 -9.71 11.01
C TRP A 40 9.96 -10.62 12.19
N GLU A 41 9.04 -10.87 13.10
CA GLU A 41 9.25 -11.80 14.22
C GLU A 41 9.49 -13.24 13.74
N PHE A 42 9.05 -13.57 12.53
CA PHE A 42 9.21 -14.90 11.94
C PHE A 42 10.43 -15.06 11.04
N ASP A 43 11.25 -14.01 10.85
CA ASP A 43 12.42 -14.03 9.98
C ASP A 43 13.37 -15.21 10.25
N ALA A 44 13.72 -15.42 11.51
CA ALA A 44 14.58 -16.53 11.90
C ALA A 44 13.98 -17.90 11.58
N GLN A 45 12.65 -18.04 11.62
CA GLN A 45 11.97 -19.29 11.30
C GLN A 45 11.94 -19.54 9.79
N PHE A 46 11.66 -18.52 8.98
CA PHE A 46 11.75 -18.62 7.52
C PHE A 46 13.17 -18.95 7.07
N LYS A 47 14.19 -18.32 7.66
CA LYS A 47 15.61 -18.61 7.37
C LYS A 47 15.98 -20.06 7.71
N ARG A 48 15.57 -20.57 8.88
CA ARG A 48 15.83 -21.99 9.25
C ARG A 48 15.23 -22.98 8.26
N ASN A 49 14.07 -22.66 7.70
CA ASN A 49 13.37 -23.51 6.74
C ASN A 49 13.84 -23.27 5.28
N ALA A 50 14.80 -22.38 5.06
CA ALA A 50 15.22 -21.92 3.72
C ALA A 50 14.03 -21.42 2.88
N LYS A 51 13.13 -20.66 3.51
CA LYS A 51 11.93 -20.11 2.90
C LYS A 51 11.96 -18.58 2.89
N THR A 52 11.16 -17.99 2.01
CA THR A 52 11.00 -16.54 1.88
C THR A 52 9.58 -16.16 2.28
N CYS A 53 9.44 -15.09 3.03
CA CYS A 53 8.17 -14.39 3.27
C CYS A 53 8.31 -12.95 2.78
N VAL A 54 7.41 -12.52 1.91
CA VAL A 54 7.38 -11.15 1.39
C VAL A 54 6.10 -10.48 1.86
N PRO A 55 6.15 -9.69 2.94
CA PRO A 55 5.00 -8.91 3.39
C PRO A 55 4.80 -7.67 2.51
N GLY A 56 3.53 -7.25 2.36
CA GLY A 56 3.19 -6.00 1.69
C GLY A 56 3.46 -6.01 0.18
N PHE A 57 2.95 -7.01 -0.56
CA PHE A 57 3.15 -7.09 -2.00
C PHE A 57 1.85 -6.97 -2.80
N GLY A 58 1.26 -5.77 -2.74
CA GLY A 58 0.16 -5.30 -3.60
C GLY A 58 0.63 -4.21 -4.57
N MET A 59 -0.26 -3.27 -4.88
CA MET A 59 0.17 -2.04 -5.60
C MET A 59 0.81 -1.04 -4.64
N THR A 60 0.16 -0.81 -3.49
CA THR A 60 0.60 0.06 -2.40
C THR A 60 0.26 -0.66 -1.09
N PRO A 61 1.22 -1.19 -0.35
CA PRO A 61 2.63 -1.39 -0.65
C PRO A 61 2.89 -2.45 -1.74
N GLY A 62 4.10 -2.50 -2.24
CA GLY A 62 4.61 -3.52 -3.15
C GLY A 62 5.11 -2.93 -4.46
N ILE A 63 4.22 -2.63 -5.41
CA ILE A 63 4.65 -2.06 -6.70
C ILE A 63 5.22 -0.65 -6.51
N THR A 64 4.72 0.13 -5.56
CA THR A 64 5.34 1.40 -5.15
C THR A 64 6.78 1.22 -4.68
N ASN A 65 7.06 0.18 -3.89
CA ASN A 65 8.42 -0.18 -3.49
C ASN A 65 9.29 -0.54 -4.71
N MET A 66 8.73 -1.28 -5.68
CA MET A 66 9.42 -1.61 -6.94
C MET A 66 9.72 -0.37 -7.78
N MET A 67 8.77 0.59 -7.85
CA MET A 67 8.97 1.87 -8.53
C MET A 67 10.11 2.67 -7.89
N VAL A 68 10.12 2.78 -6.56
CA VAL A 68 11.20 3.45 -5.82
C VAL A 68 12.54 2.75 -6.07
N LYS A 69 12.58 1.42 -5.94
CA LYS A 69 13.80 0.63 -6.18
C LYS A 69 14.34 0.82 -7.60
N TYR A 70 13.47 0.81 -8.60
CA TYR A 70 13.85 1.03 -10.00
C TYR A 70 14.50 2.40 -10.23
N ALA A 71 13.97 3.45 -9.61
CA ALA A 71 14.55 4.78 -9.67
C ALA A 71 15.85 4.88 -8.87
N ALA A 72 15.84 4.38 -7.64
CA ALA A 72 16.98 4.40 -6.73
C ALA A 72 18.21 3.66 -7.30
N ASP A 73 18.01 2.59 -8.08
CA ASP A 73 19.10 1.86 -8.74
C ASP A 73 19.83 2.69 -9.82
N LYS A 74 19.22 3.77 -10.28
CA LYS A 74 19.80 4.71 -11.26
C LYS A 74 20.50 5.90 -10.62
N LEU A 75 20.30 6.07 -9.31
CA LEU A 75 20.82 7.20 -8.53
C LEU A 75 22.01 6.74 -7.66
N GLU A 76 22.97 7.62 -7.49
CA GLU A 76 24.08 7.43 -6.53
C GLU A 76 23.58 7.62 -5.09
N THR A 77 22.77 8.69 -4.88
CA THR A 77 22.11 8.97 -3.61
C THR A 77 20.63 9.21 -3.83
N VAL A 78 19.82 8.89 -2.83
CA VAL A 78 18.38 9.19 -2.80
C VAL A 78 18.16 10.17 -1.65
N GLU A 79 17.62 11.33 -1.95
CA GLU A 79 17.36 12.36 -0.94
C GLU A 79 15.91 12.31 -0.46
N GLU A 80 14.96 12.22 -1.39
CA GLU A 80 13.54 12.34 -1.09
C GLU A 80 12.72 11.29 -1.86
N ILE A 81 11.70 10.73 -1.22
CA ILE A 81 10.76 9.79 -1.81
C ILE A 81 9.34 10.25 -1.48
N TYR A 82 8.53 10.44 -2.50
CA TYR A 82 7.12 10.79 -2.38
C TYR A 82 6.27 9.75 -3.10
N ILE A 83 5.39 9.10 -2.36
CA ILE A 83 4.45 8.12 -2.90
C ILE A 83 3.05 8.69 -2.75
N SER A 84 2.31 8.71 -3.85
CA SER A 84 0.93 9.17 -3.90
C SER A 84 0.06 8.16 -4.61
N HIS A 85 -1.11 7.88 -4.06
CA HIS A 85 -2.08 7.02 -4.73
C HIS A 85 -3.50 7.57 -4.66
N GLY A 86 -4.29 7.25 -5.68
CA GLY A 86 -5.74 7.40 -5.69
C GLY A 86 -6.39 6.03 -5.73
N ALA A 87 -7.14 5.69 -4.68
CA ALA A 87 -7.89 4.44 -4.59
C ALA A 87 -9.38 4.72 -4.74
N PHE A 88 -9.84 4.81 -5.98
CA PHE A 88 -11.21 5.17 -6.30
C PHE A 88 -12.13 3.95 -6.22
N ARG A 89 -12.86 3.85 -5.14
CA ARG A 89 -13.74 2.74 -4.78
C ARG A 89 -14.80 3.16 -3.76
N PRO A 90 -15.87 2.40 -3.56
CA PRO A 90 -16.77 2.61 -2.43
C PRO A 90 -16.02 2.56 -1.11
N ILE A 91 -16.47 3.31 -0.10
CA ILE A 91 -15.86 3.24 1.24
C ILE A 91 -16.01 1.83 1.82
N ALA A 92 -17.16 1.20 1.62
CA ALA A 92 -17.43 -0.19 2.01
C ALA A 92 -17.27 -1.16 0.82
N PHE A 93 -16.12 -1.11 0.14
CA PHE A 93 -15.80 -2.04 -0.95
C PHE A 93 -15.82 -3.51 -0.48
N SER A 94 -15.33 -3.76 0.72
CA SER A 94 -15.48 -5.01 1.48
C SER A 94 -15.47 -4.67 2.97
N PRO A 95 -15.93 -5.57 3.87
CA PRO A 95 -15.87 -5.33 5.30
C PRO A 95 -14.48 -4.93 5.79
N ALA A 96 -13.45 -5.68 5.42
CA ALA A 96 -12.08 -5.39 5.82
C ALA A 96 -11.58 -4.02 5.31
N ILE A 97 -11.96 -3.63 4.10
CA ILE A 97 -11.59 -2.33 3.53
C ILE A 97 -12.33 -1.18 4.21
N ALA A 98 -13.61 -1.36 4.59
CA ALA A 98 -14.34 -0.35 5.34
C ALA A 98 -13.69 -0.09 6.71
N GLU A 99 -13.38 -1.17 7.44
CA GLU A 99 -12.69 -1.08 8.73
C GLU A 99 -11.32 -0.39 8.59
N THR A 100 -10.49 -0.83 7.65
CA THR A 100 -9.16 -0.24 7.42
C THR A 100 -9.27 1.25 7.08
N THR A 101 -10.17 1.63 6.17
CA THR A 101 -10.34 3.03 5.75
C THR A 101 -10.72 3.94 6.93
N ILE A 102 -11.55 3.46 7.85
CA ILE A 102 -11.95 4.22 9.05
C ILE A 102 -10.80 4.32 10.04
N VAL A 103 -10.12 3.19 10.31
CA VAL A 103 -8.97 3.13 11.23
C VAL A 103 -7.81 4.00 10.76
N GLU A 104 -7.59 4.11 9.46
CA GLU A 104 -6.56 4.99 8.90
C GLU A 104 -6.72 6.47 9.30
N TYR A 105 -7.92 6.90 9.71
CA TYR A 105 -8.19 8.26 10.17
C TYR A 105 -8.38 8.37 11.68
N ASP A 106 -8.12 7.31 12.46
CA ASP A 106 -8.07 7.39 13.92
C ASP A 106 -6.94 8.36 14.34
N PRO A 107 -7.24 9.41 15.11
CA PRO A 107 -6.21 10.34 15.59
C PRO A 107 -5.19 9.71 16.54
N ASN A 108 -5.51 8.58 17.16
CA ASN A 108 -4.63 7.87 18.08
C ASN A 108 -3.74 6.83 17.39
N LEU A 109 -3.87 6.67 16.07
CA LEU A 109 -3.04 5.73 15.32
C LEU A 109 -1.60 6.22 15.25
N ASP A 110 -0.66 5.46 15.80
CA ASP A 110 0.76 5.81 15.90
C ASP A 110 1.56 5.54 14.60
N SER A 111 1.02 4.74 13.70
CA SER A 111 1.67 4.35 12.44
C SER A 111 1.53 5.38 11.31
N ARG A 112 0.85 6.51 11.51
CA ARG A 112 0.81 7.60 10.51
C ARG A 112 2.07 8.44 10.64
N LEU A 113 3.08 8.06 9.86
CA LEU A 113 4.44 8.59 9.98
C LEU A 113 4.90 9.25 8.68
N VAL A 114 5.74 10.25 8.82
CA VAL A 114 6.67 10.70 7.80
C VAL A 114 8.09 10.39 8.28
N TYR A 115 9.01 10.12 7.35
CA TYR A 115 10.43 10.03 7.67
C TYR A 115 11.10 11.34 7.29
N GLU A 116 11.80 11.96 8.24
CA GLU A 116 12.48 13.24 8.05
C GLU A 116 13.80 13.27 8.82
N ASP A 117 14.91 13.49 8.09
CA ASP A 117 16.28 13.59 8.61
C ASP A 117 16.65 12.52 9.65
N GLY A 118 16.38 11.26 9.30
CA GLY A 118 16.74 10.11 10.14
C GLY A 118 15.73 9.76 11.23
N LYS A 119 14.57 10.41 11.28
CA LYS A 119 13.56 10.21 12.32
C LYS A 119 12.19 9.97 11.74
N PHE A 120 11.41 9.12 12.41
CA PHE A 120 9.99 9.00 12.16
C PHE A 120 9.24 10.07 12.97
N VAL A 121 8.42 10.85 12.28
CA VAL A 121 7.60 11.90 12.86
C VAL A 121 6.14 11.53 12.69
N GLN A 122 5.42 11.36 13.80
CA GLN A 122 3.99 11.10 13.78
C GLN A 122 3.23 12.39 13.40
N VAL A 123 2.24 12.23 12.52
CA VAL A 123 1.39 13.33 12.08
C VAL A 123 -0.09 13.00 12.26
N PRO A 124 -0.96 14.00 12.53
CA PRO A 124 -2.39 13.76 12.70
C PRO A 124 -3.07 13.40 11.36
N PRO A 125 -4.28 12.83 11.38
CA PRO A 125 -5.11 12.71 10.19
C PRO A 125 -5.26 14.06 9.47
N PHE A 126 -5.37 14.02 8.15
CA PHE A 126 -5.47 15.20 7.28
C PHE A 126 -4.28 16.18 7.37
N ALA A 127 -3.13 15.73 7.87
CA ALA A 127 -1.92 16.53 7.90
C ALA A 127 -1.37 16.79 6.49
N SER A 128 -0.66 17.93 6.37
CA SER A 128 0.13 18.32 5.19
C SER A 128 -0.65 18.13 3.87
N PRO A 129 -1.81 18.79 3.68
CA PRO A 129 -2.58 18.69 2.46
C PRO A 129 -1.73 19.12 1.24
N LYS A 130 -1.76 18.32 0.17
CA LYS A 130 -1.07 18.61 -1.09
C LYS A 130 -1.96 18.20 -2.26
N ILE A 131 -2.08 19.04 -3.27
CA ILE A 131 -2.71 18.67 -4.53
C ILE A 131 -1.69 17.87 -5.33
N ILE A 132 -2.07 16.67 -5.72
CA ILE A 132 -1.26 15.77 -6.55
C ILE A 132 -2.00 15.58 -7.87
N ASP A 133 -1.30 15.81 -8.96
CA ASP A 133 -1.81 15.55 -10.29
C ASP A 133 -1.58 14.08 -10.63
N LEU A 134 -2.63 13.29 -10.43
CA LEU A 134 -2.61 11.88 -10.79
C LEU A 134 -2.76 11.75 -12.32
N PRO A 135 -2.22 10.68 -12.93
CA PRO A 135 -2.38 10.46 -14.36
C PRO A 135 -3.86 10.38 -14.78
N GLU A 136 -4.13 10.81 -16.02
CA GLU A 136 -5.46 10.66 -16.61
C GLU A 136 -5.98 9.20 -16.50
N PRO A 137 -7.27 9.00 -16.23
CA PRO A 137 -8.37 10.00 -16.24
C PRO A 137 -8.67 10.64 -14.87
N TYR A 138 -7.80 10.50 -13.88
CA TYR A 138 -8.09 10.89 -12.50
C TYR A 138 -7.82 12.37 -12.21
N GLY A 139 -6.73 12.95 -12.74
CA GLY A 139 -6.40 14.36 -12.59
C GLY A 139 -6.00 14.78 -11.17
N ALA A 140 -6.15 16.06 -10.88
CA ALA A 140 -5.69 16.68 -9.65
C ALA A 140 -6.58 16.36 -8.44
N HIS A 141 -6.00 15.81 -7.39
CA HIS A 141 -6.68 15.48 -6.14
C HIS A 141 -5.93 16.00 -4.92
N LEU A 142 -6.69 16.50 -3.95
CA LEU A 142 -6.17 16.82 -2.63
C LEU A 142 -5.87 15.52 -1.87
N GLN A 143 -4.62 15.36 -1.46
CA GLN A 143 -4.12 14.18 -0.76
C GLN A 143 -3.53 14.55 0.60
N TYR A 144 -3.56 13.58 1.50
CA TYR A 144 -3.05 13.70 2.87
C TYR A 144 -2.08 12.57 3.19
N ILE A 145 -1.23 12.76 4.18
CA ILE A 145 -0.39 11.68 4.73
C ILE A 145 -1.29 10.58 5.29
N ILE A 146 -0.99 9.36 4.91
CA ILE A 146 -1.69 8.15 5.38
C ILE A 146 -0.72 7.22 6.12
N PRO A 147 -1.21 6.36 7.03
CA PRO A 147 -0.40 5.32 7.65
C PRO A 147 -0.11 4.22 6.63
N HIS A 148 1.15 4.11 6.21
CA HIS A 148 1.49 3.13 5.17
C HIS A 148 2.90 2.56 5.37
N PRO A 149 3.12 1.25 5.15
CA PRO A 149 4.37 0.57 5.50
C PRO A 149 5.58 1.04 4.70
N GLU A 150 5.40 1.64 3.51
CA GLU A 150 6.50 2.13 2.70
C GLU A 150 7.35 3.16 3.44
N THR A 151 6.75 3.99 4.30
CA THR A 151 7.51 4.97 5.11
C THR A 151 8.60 4.27 5.92
N GLU A 152 8.27 3.16 6.56
CA GLU A 152 9.22 2.41 7.39
C GLU A 152 10.14 1.50 6.57
N THR A 153 9.59 0.80 5.58
CA THR A 153 10.34 -0.18 4.80
C THR A 153 11.39 0.52 3.93
N LEU A 154 11.02 1.63 3.28
CA LEU A 154 11.93 2.40 2.44
C LEU A 154 12.97 3.18 3.26
N ALA A 155 12.63 3.68 4.46
CA ALA A 155 13.62 4.28 5.34
C ALA A 155 14.75 3.30 5.69
N LYS A 156 14.41 2.02 5.88
CA LYS A 156 15.40 0.96 6.15
C LYS A 156 16.15 0.53 4.89
N SER A 157 15.44 0.29 3.79
CA SER A 157 16.04 -0.26 2.57
C SER A 157 16.81 0.77 1.75
N MET A 158 16.55 2.06 1.93
CA MET A 158 17.24 3.17 1.26
C MET A 158 18.23 3.92 2.18
N ALA A 159 18.45 3.42 3.40
CA ALA A 159 19.36 4.05 4.35
C ALA A 159 20.76 4.28 3.78
N ASP A 160 21.32 3.26 3.10
CA ASP A 160 22.66 3.34 2.49
C ASP A 160 22.71 4.32 1.30
N LYS A 161 21.58 4.70 0.74
CA LYS A 161 21.45 5.73 -0.31
C LYS A 161 21.36 7.15 0.26
N GLY A 162 21.22 7.30 1.59
CA GLY A 162 21.19 8.58 2.27
C GLY A 162 19.83 9.29 2.23
N VAL A 163 18.73 8.53 2.17
CA VAL A 163 17.39 9.09 2.15
C VAL A 163 17.12 9.93 3.39
N ARG A 164 16.55 11.11 3.17
CA ARG A 164 16.26 12.10 4.22
C ARG A 164 14.77 12.34 4.41
N ARG A 165 13.95 12.12 3.37
CA ARG A 165 12.51 12.36 3.45
C ARG A 165 11.74 11.26 2.74
N ILE A 166 10.69 10.74 3.41
CA ILE A 166 9.73 9.81 2.81
C ILE A 166 8.33 10.21 3.27
N GLU A 167 7.44 10.38 2.30
CA GLU A 167 6.03 10.63 2.54
C GLU A 167 5.18 9.68 1.71
N VAL A 168 4.14 9.12 2.33
CA VAL A 168 3.10 8.36 1.63
C VAL A 168 1.78 9.08 1.78
N ARG A 169 1.13 9.37 0.65
CA ARG A 169 -0.12 10.11 0.55
C ARG A 169 -1.18 9.29 -0.15
N GLY A 170 -2.42 9.53 0.21
CA GLY A 170 -3.54 8.88 -0.43
C GLY A 170 -4.77 9.78 -0.54
N THR A 171 -5.64 9.38 -1.46
CA THR A 171 -6.98 9.92 -1.59
C THR A 171 -7.96 8.83 -2.01
N TRP A 172 -9.20 9.02 -1.62
CA TRP A 172 -10.36 8.23 -2.01
C TRP A 172 -11.32 9.13 -2.79
N PRO A 173 -12.44 8.60 -3.33
CA PRO A 173 -13.43 9.45 -3.99
C PRO A 173 -13.82 10.67 -3.14
N PRO A 174 -13.99 11.84 -3.73
CA PRO A 174 -14.26 13.08 -2.99
C PRO A 174 -15.41 12.98 -1.96
N PRO A 175 -16.54 12.31 -2.22
CA PRO A 175 -17.58 12.12 -1.21
C PRO A 175 -17.10 11.32 0.01
N ASN A 176 -16.23 10.32 -0.19
CA ASN A 176 -15.66 9.53 0.91
C ASN A 176 -14.74 10.41 1.76
N MET A 177 -13.91 11.24 1.13
CA MET A 177 -13.02 12.16 1.84
C MET A 177 -13.79 13.20 2.65
N GLN A 178 -14.90 13.70 2.12
CA GLN A 178 -15.80 14.62 2.83
C GLN A 178 -16.43 13.94 4.06
N LEU A 179 -16.94 12.71 3.90
CA LEU A 179 -17.49 11.94 5.01
C LEU A 179 -16.44 11.71 6.11
N LEU A 180 -15.26 11.23 5.74
CA LEU A 180 -14.17 10.99 6.70
C LEU A 180 -13.76 12.26 7.42
N ARG A 181 -13.74 13.41 6.72
CA ARG A 181 -13.43 14.71 7.32
C ARG A 181 -14.47 15.11 8.36
N VAL A 182 -15.75 15.00 8.05
CA VAL A 182 -16.83 15.30 9.00
C VAL A 182 -16.77 14.37 10.22
N LEU A 183 -16.62 13.06 10.00
CA LEU A 183 -16.51 12.09 11.09
C LEU A 183 -15.30 12.38 12.00
N TYR A 184 -14.18 12.76 11.42
CA TYR A 184 -12.98 13.16 12.17
C TYR A 184 -13.21 14.43 12.99
N ASP A 185 -13.72 15.49 12.38
CA ASP A 185 -13.94 16.80 13.03
C ASP A 185 -14.95 16.69 14.19
N TRP A 186 -15.91 15.78 14.11
CA TRP A 186 -16.86 15.49 15.19
C TRP A 186 -16.35 14.45 16.20
N GLY A 187 -15.14 13.91 16.02
CA GLY A 187 -14.54 12.93 16.94
C GLY A 187 -15.09 11.51 16.85
N PHE A 188 -15.84 11.20 15.79
CA PHE A 188 -16.39 9.85 15.58
C PHE A 188 -15.35 8.81 15.14
N LEU A 189 -14.16 9.25 14.71
CA LEU A 189 -13.06 8.37 14.33
C LEU A 189 -12.08 8.14 15.49
N ARG A 190 -12.61 8.02 16.70
CA ARG A 190 -11.85 7.63 17.90
C ARG A 190 -12.31 6.25 18.35
N ASN A 191 -11.37 5.45 18.81
CA ASN A 191 -11.69 4.13 19.36
C ASN A 191 -12.25 4.23 20.80
N ASP A 192 -13.16 5.18 21.02
CA ASP A 192 -13.80 5.41 22.31
C ASP A 192 -15.05 4.55 22.45
N LEU A 193 -15.28 4.09 23.68
CA LEU A 193 -16.53 3.39 24.03
C LEU A 193 -17.55 4.37 24.58
N VAL A 194 -18.77 4.32 24.05
CA VAL A 194 -19.91 5.09 24.54
C VAL A 194 -20.95 4.19 25.17
N LYS A 195 -21.52 4.62 26.27
CA LYS A 195 -22.60 3.87 26.93
C LYS A 195 -23.95 4.24 26.30
N VAL A 196 -24.57 3.28 25.62
CA VAL A 196 -25.90 3.42 25.03
C VAL A 196 -26.84 2.40 25.68
N SER A 197 -27.90 2.86 26.34
CA SER A 197 -28.88 1.97 27.02
C SER A 197 -28.22 0.90 27.92
N GLY A 198 -27.14 1.28 28.60
CA GLY A 198 -26.42 0.37 29.52
C GLY A 198 -25.31 -0.48 28.90
N THR A 199 -25.20 -0.54 27.57
CA THR A 199 -24.19 -1.30 26.84
C THR A 199 -23.06 -0.38 26.38
N GLN A 200 -21.80 -0.85 26.50
CA GLN A 200 -20.62 -0.17 25.93
C GLN A 200 -20.52 -0.49 24.44
N ILE A 201 -20.43 0.53 23.61
CA ILE A 201 -20.39 0.40 22.16
C ILE A 201 -19.22 1.22 21.61
N GLY A 202 -18.41 0.63 20.74
CA GLY A 202 -17.37 1.32 19.96
C GLY A 202 -18.02 2.14 18.83
N ILE A 203 -17.77 3.44 18.79
CA ILE A 203 -18.36 4.30 17.76
C ILE A 203 -17.83 3.95 16.38
N MET A 204 -16.53 3.71 16.24
CA MET A 204 -15.94 3.30 14.95
C MET A 204 -16.51 1.97 14.44
N ASP A 205 -16.79 1.01 15.36
CA ASP A 205 -17.41 -0.26 14.99
C ASP A 205 -18.81 -0.06 14.44
N VAL A 206 -19.62 0.82 15.07
CA VAL A 206 -20.96 1.15 14.58
C VAL A 206 -20.93 1.79 13.21
N ILE A 207 -20.03 2.76 12.99
CA ILE A 207 -19.87 3.44 11.70
C ILE A 207 -19.44 2.44 10.62
N ALA A 208 -18.43 1.62 10.89
CA ALA A 208 -17.96 0.59 9.96
C ALA A 208 -19.09 -0.36 9.57
N GLN A 209 -19.81 -0.91 10.56
CA GLN A 209 -20.91 -1.84 10.32
C GLN A 209 -22.07 -1.18 9.57
N TYR A 210 -22.41 0.07 9.90
CA TYR A 210 -23.44 0.80 9.15
C TYR A 210 -23.05 0.98 7.66
N LEU A 211 -21.83 1.41 7.39
CA LEU A 211 -21.34 1.59 6.02
C LEU A 211 -21.30 0.27 5.23
N ILE A 212 -20.92 -0.83 5.89
CA ILE A 212 -20.91 -2.16 5.27
C ILE A 212 -22.32 -2.63 4.88
N GLN A 213 -23.32 -2.28 5.68
CA GLN A 213 -24.70 -2.72 5.47
C GLN A 213 -25.49 -1.76 4.58
N SER A 214 -25.14 -0.47 4.56
CA SER A 214 -25.87 0.56 3.81
C SER A 214 -25.57 0.51 2.31
N GLU A 215 -26.53 0.94 1.51
CA GLU A 215 -26.32 1.12 0.08
C GLU A 215 -25.37 2.30 -0.21
N GLU A 216 -25.40 3.34 0.63
CA GLU A 216 -24.51 4.51 0.52
C GLU A 216 -23.04 4.14 0.65
N GLY A 217 -22.71 3.25 1.58
CA GLY A 217 -21.34 2.77 1.77
C GLY A 217 -20.79 1.98 0.57
N LYS A 218 -21.69 1.40 -0.25
CA LYS A 218 -21.35 0.58 -1.42
C LYS A 218 -21.33 1.36 -2.74
N LYS A 219 -21.76 2.63 -2.73
CA LYS A 219 -21.79 3.47 -3.93
C LYS A 219 -20.46 4.18 -4.17
N THR A 220 -20.13 4.33 -5.44
CA THR A 220 -19.13 5.28 -5.92
C THR A 220 -19.40 5.60 -7.37
N GLU A 221 -19.13 6.82 -7.76
CA GLU A 221 -19.17 7.26 -9.16
C GLU A 221 -17.88 6.95 -9.90
N LEU A 222 -16.79 6.71 -9.15
CA LEU A 222 -15.47 6.50 -9.71
C LEU A 222 -14.87 5.19 -9.19
N TYR A 223 -14.58 4.28 -10.13
CA TYR A 223 -13.79 3.08 -9.88
C TYR A 223 -12.47 3.15 -10.62
N GLY A 224 -11.38 3.04 -9.89
CA GLY A 224 -10.08 3.05 -10.50
C GLY A 224 -8.94 3.08 -9.49
N TYR A 225 -7.74 3.18 -10.01
CA TYR A 225 -6.53 3.24 -9.21
C TYR A 225 -5.42 3.96 -9.96
N ALA A 226 -4.75 4.87 -9.30
CA ALA A 226 -3.61 5.58 -9.88
C ALA A 226 -2.47 5.66 -8.87
N LEU A 227 -1.23 5.61 -9.38
CA LEU A 227 -0.01 5.81 -8.64
C LEU A 227 0.81 6.95 -9.23
N HIS A 228 1.42 7.72 -8.35
CA HIS A 228 2.43 8.73 -8.68
C HIS A 228 3.55 8.61 -7.65
N VAL A 229 4.73 8.22 -8.07
CA VAL A 229 5.92 8.03 -7.24
C VAL A 229 7.03 8.96 -7.72
N GLU A 230 7.54 9.79 -6.84
CA GLU A 230 8.67 10.67 -7.10
C GLU A 230 9.87 10.22 -6.28
N VAL A 231 11.02 10.09 -6.90
CA VAL A 231 12.29 9.80 -6.24
C VAL A 231 13.31 10.85 -6.67
N ILE A 232 13.79 11.62 -5.72
CA ILE A 232 14.73 12.71 -5.94
C ILE A 232 16.09 12.32 -5.36
N GLY A 233 17.14 12.53 -6.14
CA GLY A 233 18.48 12.20 -5.72
C GLY A 233 19.54 12.71 -6.70
N LYS A 234 20.76 12.16 -6.61
CA LYS A 234 21.87 12.56 -7.45
C LYS A 234 22.22 11.48 -8.46
N GLN A 235 22.46 11.92 -9.68
CA GLN A 235 23.02 11.13 -10.78
C GLN A 235 24.26 11.89 -11.31
N GLY A 236 25.45 11.45 -10.95
CA GLY A 236 26.67 12.22 -11.19
C GLY A 236 26.67 13.52 -10.39
N ARG A 237 26.78 14.66 -11.12
CA ARG A 237 26.77 16.00 -10.52
C ARG A 237 25.40 16.65 -10.49
N GLU A 238 24.40 16.05 -11.11
CA GLU A 238 23.08 16.61 -11.26
C GLU A 238 22.14 16.08 -10.18
N LYS A 239 21.27 16.96 -9.67
CA LYS A 239 20.09 16.60 -8.92
C LYS A 239 18.97 16.32 -9.89
N VAL A 240 18.39 15.12 -9.82
CA VAL A 240 17.36 14.67 -10.74
C VAL A 240 16.14 14.17 -9.99
N GLN A 241 14.99 14.26 -10.64
CA GLN A 241 13.73 13.70 -10.19
C GLN A 241 13.30 12.60 -11.16
N HIS A 242 13.11 11.41 -10.63
CA HIS A 242 12.45 10.31 -11.32
C HIS A 242 10.97 10.31 -10.95
N ILE A 243 10.09 10.33 -11.92
CA ILE A 243 8.64 10.19 -11.74
C ILE A 243 8.21 8.88 -12.38
N LEU A 244 7.58 8.03 -11.59
CA LEU A 244 6.97 6.79 -12.06
C LEU A 244 5.46 6.84 -11.80
N THR A 245 4.69 6.51 -12.81
CA THR A 245 3.22 6.54 -12.71
C THR A 245 2.60 5.25 -13.21
N HIS A 246 1.42 4.97 -12.68
CA HIS A 246 0.57 3.89 -13.15
C HIS A 246 -0.89 4.33 -13.06
N THR A 247 -1.67 3.95 -14.05
CA THR A 247 -3.12 4.18 -14.09
C THR A 247 -3.83 2.90 -14.47
N HIS A 248 -4.72 2.45 -13.61
CA HIS A 248 -5.67 1.39 -13.97
C HIS A 248 -6.78 2.00 -14.82
N PRO A 249 -7.21 1.33 -15.88
CA PRO A 249 -8.41 1.71 -16.60
C PRO A 249 -9.62 1.73 -15.67
N LEU A 250 -10.57 2.62 -15.93
CA LEU A 250 -11.87 2.59 -15.27
C LEU A 250 -12.59 1.26 -15.57
N ALA A 251 -13.33 0.75 -14.60
CA ALA A 251 -14.12 -0.48 -14.76
C ALA A 251 -15.53 -0.14 -15.27
N ASP A 252 -15.62 0.72 -16.27
CA ASP A 252 -16.84 1.26 -16.86
C ASP A 252 -17.15 0.71 -18.26
N GLY A 253 -16.35 -0.26 -18.73
CA GLY A 253 -16.47 -0.82 -20.07
C GLY A 253 -15.74 -0.04 -21.15
N SER A 254 -15.06 1.05 -20.83
CA SER A 254 -14.29 1.85 -21.81
C SER A 254 -13.06 1.12 -22.34
N VAL A 255 -12.54 0.13 -21.62
CA VAL A 255 -11.38 -0.68 -21.99
C VAL A 255 -11.72 -2.16 -21.94
N GLU A 256 -11.61 -2.82 -23.08
CA GLU A 256 -11.89 -4.26 -23.21
C GLU A 256 -11.06 -5.10 -22.23
N GLY A 257 -11.73 -6.05 -21.58
CA GLY A 257 -11.14 -6.97 -20.61
C GLY A 257 -11.07 -6.42 -19.18
N TRP A 258 -11.60 -5.22 -18.94
CA TRP A 258 -11.70 -4.60 -17.61
C TRP A 258 -13.14 -4.39 -17.14
N GLU A 259 -14.14 -4.72 -17.97
CA GLU A 259 -15.57 -4.47 -17.73
C GLU A 259 -16.11 -5.18 -16.50
N ASN A 260 -15.63 -6.40 -16.26
CA ASN A 260 -16.11 -7.28 -15.19
C ASN A 260 -15.21 -7.26 -13.94
N LEU A 261 -14.13 -6.51 -13.98
CA LEU A 261 -13.14 -6.47 -12.90
C LEU A 261 -12.96 -5.05 -12.41
N ARG A 262 -13.26 -4.87 -11.15
CA ARG A 262 -13.01 -3.58 -10.49
C ARG A 262 -11.51 -3.32 -10.45
N ALA A 263 -11.09 -2.15 -10.91
CA ALA A 263 -9.68 -1.77 -10.98
C ALA A 263 -8.95 -1.99 -9.65
N TYR A 264 -9.60 -1.66 -8.52
CA TYR A 264 -9.03 -1.85 -7.20
C TYR A 264 -8.74 -3.33 -6.87
N THR A 265 -9.60 -4.27 -7.26
CA THR A 265 -9.35 -5.71 -7.05
C THR A 265 -8.14 -6.20 -7.84
N ARG A 266 -8.01 -5.73 -9.08
CA ARG A 266 -6.88 -6.09 -9.94
C ARG A 266 -5.56 -5.53 -9.43
N CYS A 267 -5.57 -4.29 -8.94
CA CYS A 267 -4.35 -3.65 -8.44
C CYS A 267 -3.77 -4.36 -7.20
N VAL A 268 -4.59 -5.04 -6.44
CA VAL A 268 -4.12 -5.77 -5.25
C VAL A 268 -3.75 -7.22 -5.61
N GLY A 269 -4.63 -7.94 -6.32
CA GLY A 269 -4.48 -9.38 -6.55
C GLY A 269 -3.43 -9.75 -7.59
N ILE A 270 -3.27 -8.94 -8.64
CA ILE A 270 -2.31 -9.25 -9.72
C ILE A 270 -0.86 -9.21 -9.22
N PRO A 271 -0.39 -8.15 -8.54
CA PRO A 271 0.97 -8.14 -7.97
C PRO A 271 1.22 -9.29 -7.00
N LEU A 272 0.29 -9.56 -6.08
CA LEU A 272 0.38 -10.67 -5.14
C LEU A 272 0.60 -12.01 -5.87
N SER A 273 -0.18 -12.25 -6.93
CA SER A 273 -0.06 -13.46 -7.75
C SER A 273 1.27 -13.53 -8.51
N ILE A 274 1.75 -12.39 -9.04
CA ILE A 274 3.06 -12.33 -9.70
C ILE A 274 4.17 -12.68 -8.71
N GLY A 275 4.17 -12.05 -7.54
CA GLY A 275 5.16 -12.33 -6.50
C GLY A 275 5.18 -13.80 -6.08
N ALA A 276 4.00 -14.40 -5.86
CA ALA A 276 3.88 -15.82 -5.54
C ALA A 276 4.45 -16.73 -6.64
N GLN A 277 4.15 -16.44 -7.91
CA GLN A 277 4.70 -17.18 -9.04
C GLN A 277 6.22 -17.08 -9.15
N LEU A 278 6.78 -15.90 -8.89
CA LEU A 278 8.23 -15.70 -8.89
C LEU A 278 8.90 -16.44 -7.75
N ILE A 279 8.31 -16.44 -6.55
CA ILE A 279 8.80 -17.23 -5.41
C ILE A 279 8.78 -18.72 -5.76
N ALA A 280 7.67 -19.25 -6.31
CA ALA A 280 7.55 -20.65 -6.70
C ALA A 280 8.56 -21.08 -7.78
N LYS A 281 8.96 -20.14 -8.63
CA LYS A 281 10.01 -20.36 -9.65
C LYS A 281 11.45 -20.19 -9.12
N GLY A 282 11.63 -19.97 -7.82
CA GLY A 282 12.94 -19.72 -7.22
C GLY A 282 13.57 -18.38 -7.62
N ARG A 283 12.75 -17.39 -8.00
CA ARG A 283 13.19 -16.05 -8.43
C ARG A 283 13.26 -15.03 -7.30
N ALA A 284 12.84 -15.40 -6.08
CA ALA A 284 13.08 -14.57 -4.91
C ALA A 284 14.59 -14.55 -4.56
N LYS A 285 15.13 -13.36 -4.42
CA LYS A 285 16.61 -13.16 -4.26
C LYS A 285 17.12 -13.55 -2.87
N THR A 286 16.26 -13.61 -1.88
CA THR A 286 16.65 -13.70 -0.47
C THR A 286 15.72 -14.62 0.30
N ILE A 287 16.24 -15.38 1.27
CA ILE A 287 15.48 -16.17 2.25
C ILE A 287 15.24 -15.35 3.52
N GLY A 288 14.20 -15.71 4.27
CA GLY A 288 13.76 -14.99 5.46
C GLY A 288 12.53 -14.11 5.18
N THR A 289 12.21 -13.22 6.11
CA THR A 289 11.23 -12.16 5.88
C THR A 289 11.92 -10.98 5.20
N VAL A 290 11.46 -10.61 4.02
CA VAL A 290 12.18 -9.74 3.10
C VAL A 290 11.29 -8.63 2.56
N PHE A 291 11.75 -7.39 2.57
CA PHE A 291 11.05 -6.29 1.91
C PHE A 291 10.89 -6.55 0.41
N PRO A 292 9.80 -6.09 -0.22
CA PRO A 292 9.56 -6.25 -1.65
C PRO A 292 10.77 -5.89 -2.50
N GLU A 293 11.40 -4.76 -2.25
CA GLU A 293 12.54 -4.22 -2.99
C GLU A 293 13.81 -5.07 -2.91
N PHE A 294 13.92 -5.95 -1.93
CA PHE A 294 15.02 -6.93 -1.82
C PHE A 294 14.62 -8.31 -2.30
N ALA A 295 13.32 -8.60 -2.41
CA ALA A 295 12.84 -9.90 -2.84
C ALA A 295 12.93 -10.08 -4.35
N PHE A 296 12.60 -9.04 -5.13
CA PHE A 296 12.42 -9.14 -6.57
C PHE A 296 13.26 -8.13 -7.35
N ASP A 297 13.36 -8.36 -8.65
CA ASP A 297 13.88 -7.41 -9.62
C ASP A 297 12.72 -6.53 -10.15
N PRO A 298 12.81 -5.18 -10.04
CA PRO A 298 11.75 -4.31 -10.50
C PRO A 298 11.42 -4.48 -11.99
N GLN A 299 12.44 -4.69 -12.84
CA GLN A 299 12.22 -4.85 -14.28
C GLN A 299 11.47 -6.15 -14.60
N GLU A 300 11.76 -7.22 -13.85
CA GLU A 300 11.03 -8.48 -14.00
C GLU A 300 9.57 -8.33 -13.58
N ILE A 301 9.32 -7.65 -12.46
CA ILE A 301 7.97 -7.34 -11.99
C ILE A 301 7.21 -6.50 -13.03
N PHE A 302 7.82 -5.43 -13.55
CA PHE A 302 7.16 -4.57 -14.54
C PHE A 302 6.82 -5.33 -15.83
N LYS A 303 7.71 -6.21 -16.32
CA LYS A 303 7.42 -7.09 -17.47
C LYS A 303 6.24 -8.05 -17.21
N GLU A 304 6.14 -8.58 -15.99
CA GLU A 304 5.00 -9.45 -15.64
C GLU A 304 3.69 -8.66 -15.48
N LEU A 305 3.74 -7.44 -15.00
CA LEU A 305 2.59 -6.53 -14.95
C LEU A 305 2.12 -6.15 -16.36
N GLU A 306 3.05 -5.81 -17.25
CA GLU A 306 2.77 -5.43 -18.63
C GLU A 306 2.03 -6.54 -19.42
N LYS A 307 2.39 -7.81 -19.23
CA LYS A 307 1.66 -8.96 -19.79
C LYS A 307 0.19 -9.00 -19.35
N ARG A 308 -0.15 -8.31 -18.28
CA ARG A 308 -1.50 -8.21 -17.71
C ARG A 308 -2.12 -6.83 -17.92
N LYS A 309 -1.56 -6.06 -18.87
CA LYS A 309 -1.98 -4.70 -19.23
C LYS A 309 -1.90 -3.70 -18.06
N ILE A 310 -0.93 -3.88 -17.18
CA ILE A 310 -0.59 -2.96 -16.10
C ILE A 310 0.77 -2.34 -16.44
N PHE A 311 0.78 -1.07 -16.81
CA PHE A 311 1.96 -0.37 -17.30
C PHE A 311 2.48 0.59 -16.25
N VAL A 312 3.79 0.63 -16.08
CA VAL A 312 4.49 1.63 -15.28
C VAL A 312 5.21 2.56 -16.24
N HIS A 313 4.85 3.82 -16.22
CA HIS A 313 5.50 4.87 -17.02
C HIS A 313 6.59 5.53 -16.20
N HIS A 314 7.66 5.95 -16.85
CA HIS A 314 8.81 6.56 -16.19
C HIS A 314 9.31 7.77 -16.97
N SER A 315 9.52 8.86 -16.26
CA SER A 315 10.17 10.06 -16.77
C SER A 315 11.25 10.57 -15.82
N VAL A 316 12.17 11.37 -16.33
CA VAL A 316 13.27 11.95 -15.56
C VAL A 316 13.39 13.41 -15.93
N SER A 317 13.62 14.28 -14.94
CA SER A 317 13.90 15.70 -15.13
C SER A 317 15.04 16.14 -14.21
N SER A 318 15.85 17.09 -14.70
CA SER A 318 16.83 17.79 -13.85
C SER A 318 16.13 18.82 -12.98
N LEU A 319 16.60 19.01 -11.74
CA LEU A 319 16.08 19.94 -10.75
C LEU A 319 17.05 21.11 -10.52
#